data_6fb4248624a15b804038c581dffd22b0
#
_entry.id   6fb4248624a15b804038c581dffd22b0
#
_cell.length_a   1.000
_cell.length_b   1.000
_cell.length_c   1.000
_cell.angle_alpha   90.00
_cell.angle_beta   90.00
_cell.angle_gamma   90.00
#
_symmetry.space_group_name_H-M   'P 1'
#
loop_
_entity.id
_entity.type
_entity.pdbx_description
1 polymer ?
#
loop_
_entity_poly.entity_id
_entity_poly.type
_entity_poly.pdbx_seq_one_letter_code
_entity_poly.pdbx_strand_id
1 'polypeptide(L)'
;MVVIDKSWVEGKEVIEPTDSKWNPVQELITYLETIFCTDDNVGYVTRSWSKPDEEKKYPDKGCWDRTAGQLIRKLGECKGDIGAVLGDYDSLVGAWIRFNPLDGKGCKNENVTEYRYALVESDEMDINTQNALLRELELPIAALVHSGGKSIHAIVKIEADTYSEYRKRVDYLYKICEKNGLNVDTQNKNPSRLSRMPGII
;
A
#
# COMPACT_ATOMS: atom_id res chain seq x y z
N MET A 1 -13.56 -11.29 -20.86
CA MET A 1 -14.27 -10.90 -19.63
C MET A 1 -14.32 -12.15 -18.77
N VAL A 2 -13.69 -12.11 -17.60
CA VAL A 2 -13.69 -13.23 -16.66
C VAL A 2 -15.10 -13.40 -16.09
N VAL A 3 -15.63 -14.62 -16.10
CA VAL A 3 -16.89 -14.93 -15.42
C VAL A 3 -16.58 -15.22 -13.97
N ILE A 4 -16.91 -14.30 -13.10
CA ILE A 4 -16.64 -14.40 -11.67
C ILE A 4 -17.80 -15.16 -11.02
N ASP A 5 -17.56 -16.41 -10.66
CA ASP A 5 -18.48 -17.22 -9.85
C ASP A 5 -17.75 -17.85 -8.65
N LYS A 6 -18.48 -18.53 -7.77
CA LYS A 6 -17.88 -19.13 -6.57
C LYS A 6 -16.82 -20.18 -6.91
N SER A 7 -17.01 -20.96 -7.98
CA SER A 7 -16.07 -22.02 -8.37
C SER A 7 -14.76 -21.44 -8.90
N TRP A 8 -14.82 -20.27 -9.54
CA TRP A 8 -13.64 -19.58 -10.03
C TRP A 8 -12.81 -18.94 -8.90
N VAL A 9 -13.44 -18.50 -7.80
CA VAL A 9 -12.78 -17.93 -6.61
C VAL A 9 -12.19 -19.03 -5.73
N GLU A 10 -12.77 -20.25 -5.75
CA GLU A 10 -12.33 -21.36 -4.93
C GLU A 10 -10.83 -21.67 -5.13
N GLY A 11 -10.09 -21.80 -4.03
CA GLY A 11 -8.65 -22.01 -4.02
C GLY A 11 -7.79 -20.75 -4.28
N LYS A 12 -8.44 -19.58 -4.40
CA LYS A 12 -7.79 -18.27 -4.56
C LYS A 12 -8.07 -17.34 -3.38
N GLU A 13 -8.56 -17.88 -2.28
CA GLU A 13 -8.89 -17.14 -1.08
C GLU A 13 -7.63 -16.55 -0.44
N VAL A 14 -7.81 -15.44 0.25
CA VAL A 14 -6.78 -14.86 1.10
C VAL A 14 -6.62 -15.73 2.33
N ILE A 15 -5.41 -16.22 2.57
CA ILE A 15 -5.07 -17.01 3.75
C ILE A 15 -4.30 -16.10 4.70
N GLU A 16 -4.91 -15.77 5.83
CA GLU A 16 -4.23 -15.04 6.87
C GLU A 16 -3.22 -15.94 7.61
N PRO A 17 -2.02 -15.42 7.92
CA PRO A 17 -1.07 -16.16 8.73
C PRO A 17 -1.64 -16.39 10.13
N THR A 18 -1.33 -17.54 10.73
CA THR A 18 -1.63 -17.77 12.14
C THR A 18 -0.77 -16.87 13.03
N ASP A 19 -1.28 -16.40 14.16
CA ASP A 19 -0.59 -15.51 15.11
C ASP A 19 0.83 -15.97 15.44
N SER A 20 1.06 -17.28 15.55
CA SER A 20 2.38 -17.86 15.85
C SER A 20 3.41 -17.73 14.71
N LYS A 21 2.98 -17.41 13.49
CA LYS A 21 3.84 -17.27 12.31
C LYS A 21 3.95 -15.84 11.82
N TRP A 22 3.10 -14.95 12.31
CA TRP A 22 3.09 -13.56 11.90
C TRP A 22 4.19 -12.77 12.61
N ASN A 23 5.04 -12.13 11.83
CA ASN A 23 6.11 -11.26 12.32
C ASN A 23 5.95 -9.86 11.70
N PRO A 24 5.27 -8.94 12.40
CA PRO A 24 4.96 -7.62 11.87
C PRO A 24 6.19 -6.79 11.50
N VAL A 25 7.28 -6.90 12.26
CA VAL A 25 8.54 -6.22 11.95
C VAL A 25 9.13 -6.72 10.62
N GLN A 26 9.16 -8.04 10.43
CA GLN A 26 9.70 -8.65 9.22
C GLN A 26 8.83 -8.33 8.00
N GLU A 27 7.52 -8.30 8.15
CA GLU A 27 6.59 -7.87 7.10
C GLU A 27 6.92 -6.46 6.59
N LEU A 28 7.09 -5.52 7.54
CA LEU A 28 7.41 -4.14 7.19
C LEU A 28 8.83 -4.02 6.58
N ILE A 29 9.82 -4.73 7.11
CA ILE A 29 11.17 -4.76 6.54
C ILE A 29 11.12 -5.30 5.11
N THR A 30 10.44 -6.42 4.87
CA THR A 30 10.31 -7.03 3.54
C THR A 30 9.63 -6.06 2.55
N TYR A 31 8.60 -5.34 2.99
CA TYR A 31 7.96 -4.33 2.17
C TYR A 31 8.92 -3.19 1.80
N LEU A 32 9.66 -2.66 2.78
CA LEU A 32 10.62 -1.57 2.55
C LEU A 32 11.73 -2.00 1.58
N GLU A 33 12.29 -3.20 1.74
CA GLU A 33 13.31 -3.78 0.85
C GLU A 33 12.80 -4.04 -0.57
N THR A 34 11.50 -4.35 -0.71
CA THR A 34 10.87 -4.64 -2.02
C THR A 34 10.57 -3.37 -2.80
N ILE A 35 10.13 -2.32 -2.11
CA ILE A 35 9.57 -1.11 -2.75
C ILE A 35 10.62 -0.01 -2.91
N PHE A 36 11.60 0.08 -2.01
CA PHE A 36 12.54 1.21 -1.94
C PHE A 36 14.00 0.79 -2.09
N CYS A 37 14.78 1.69 -2.64
CA CYS A 37 16.25 1.64 -2.50
C CYS A 37 16.66 2.18 -1.12
N THR A 38 17.85 1.81 -0.66
CA THR A 38 18.35 2.14 0.69
C THR A 38 18.30 3.64 1.01
N ASP A 39 18.59 4.49 0.01
CA ASP A 39 18.67 5.95 0.18
C ASP A 39 17.35 6.69 -0.14
N ASP A 40 16.30 5.97 -0.52
CA ASP A 40 14.99 6.58 -0.78
C ASP A 40 14.34 7.09 0.50
N ASN A 41 13.89 8.33 0.52
CA ASN A 41 13.07 8.83 1.62
C ASN A 41 11.66 8.24 1.53
N VAL A 42 11.20 7.70 2.66
CA VAL A 42 9.91 7.01 2.80
C VAL A 42 8.92 7.92 3.50
N GLY A 43 7.78 8.15 2.85
CA GLY A 43 6.68 8.87 3.48
C GLY A 43 5.73 7.92 4.21
N TYR A 44 5.45 8.17 5.49
CA TYR A 44 4.49 7.37 6.26
C TYR A 44 3.71 8.20 7.28
N VAL A 45 2.59 7.65 7.75
CA VAL A 45 1.68 8.29 8.70
C VAL A 45 1.24 7.25 9.72
N THR A 46 1.48 7.53 11.02
CA THR A 46 1.03 6.68 12.12
C THR A 46 -0.13 7.28 12.90
N ARG A 47 -0.32 8.60 12.79
CA ARG A 47 -1.39 9.31 13.50
C ARG A 47 -2.62 9.50 12.63
N SER A 48 -3.77 9.51 13.27
CA SER A 48 -5.04 9.77 12.62
C SER A 48 -5.86 10.80 13.38
N TRP A 49 -6.80 11.42 12.70
CA TRP A 49 -7.79 12.32 13.27
C TRP A 49 -9.19 11.98 12.73
N SER A 50 -10.22 12.42 13.41
CA SER A 50 -11.61 12.32 12.94
C SER A 50 -12.23 13.70 12.91
N LYS A 51 -13.15 13.93 11.99
CA LYS A 51 -14.00 15.10 12.06
C LYS A 51 -14.99 14.96 13.23
N PRO A 52 -15.47 16.07 13.79
CA PRO A 52 -16.59 16.01 14.72
C PRO A 52 -17.74 15.21 14.10
N ASP A 53 -18.33 14.31 14.87
CA ASP A 53 -19.48 13.48 14.47
C ASP A 53 -19.21 12.43 13.35
N GLU A 54 -17.95 12.19 12.97
CA GLU A 54 -17.57 11.12 12.06
C GLU A 54 -16.74 10.05 12.78
N GLU A 55 -17.10 8.76 12.62
CA GLU A 55 -16.29 7.64 13.09
C GLU A 55 -15.07 7.39 12.20
N LYS A 56 -15.11 7.86 10.95
CA LYS A 56 -14.04 7.66 9.98
C LYS A 56 -12.74 8.34 10.43
N LYS A 57 -11.66 7.56 10.41
CA LYS A 57 -10.31 8.03 10.70
C LYS A 57 -9.59 8.44 9.42
N TYR A 58 -8.94 9.59 9.47
CA TYR A 58 -8.16 10.15 8.38
C TYR A 58 -6.69 10.22 8.79
N PRO A 59 -5.74 9.91 7.89
CA PRO A 59 -4.32 10.09 8.18
C PRO A 59 -4.01 11.57 8.46
N ASP A 60 -3.23 11.82 9.49
CA ASP A 60 -2.72 13.15 9.87
C ASP A 60 -1.38 13.45 9.17
N LYS A 61 -0.68 14.45 9.63
CA LYS A 61 0.65 14.80 9.17
C LYS A 61 1.63 13.66 9.46
N GLY A 62 2.30 13.18 8.42
CA GLY A 62 3.26 12.07 8.50
C GLY A 62 4.72 12.51 8.60
N CYS A 63 5.61 11.52 8.51
CA CYS A 63 7.06 11.66 8.37
C CYS A 63 7.45 11.44 6.90
N TRP A 64 8.55 12.07 6.45
CA TRP A 64 9.06 11.94 5.08
C TRP A 64 10.57 12.20 4.96
N ASP A 65 11.26 12.27 6.09
CA ASP A 65 12.68 12.65 6.21
C ASP A 65 13.60 11.48 6.61
N ARG A 66 13.08 10.25 6.56
CA ARG A 66 13.84 9.05 6.89
C ARG A 66 14.00 8.16 5.66
N THR A 67 15.21 7.65 5.46
CA THR A 67 15.47 6.72 4.36
C THR A 67 15.01 5.29 4.70
N ALA A 68 14.74 4.50 3.66
CA ALA A 68 14.40 3.09 3.82
C ALA A 68 15.47 2.33 4.60
N GLY A 69 16.74 2.54 4.30
CA GLY A 69 17.86 1.91 5.03
C GLY A 69 17.91 2.31 6.52
N GLN A 70 17.59 3.56 6.86
CA GLN A 70 17.49 3.97 8.26
C GLN A 70 16.34 3.28 8.98
N LEU A 71 15.18 3.16 8.33
CA LEU A 71 14.01 2.48 8.88
C LEU A 71 14.27 0.99 9.07
N ILE A 72 14.79 0.29 8.05
CA ILE A 72 15.11 -1.14 8.08
C ILE A 72 16.07 -1.44 9.22
N ARG A 73 17.16 -0.67 9.36
CA ARG A 73 18.11 -0.87 10.46
C ARG A 73 17.46 -0.73 11.83
N LYS A 74 16.68 0.35 12.04
CA LYS A 74 16.02 0.58 13.33
C LYS A 74 14.94 -0.47 13.64
N LEU A 75 14.22 -0.94 12.63
CA LEU A 75 13.25 -2.03 12.77
C LEU A 75 13.94 -3.33 13.16
N GLY A 76 15.11 -3.65 12.60
CA GLY A 76 15.89 -4.81 12.98
C GLY A 76 16.37 -4.78 14.43
N GLU A 77 16.53 -3.59 15.02
CA GLU A 77 16.98 -3.36 16.39
C GLU A 77 15.84 -3.22 17.42
N CYS A 78 14.60 -2.99 16.99
CA CYS A 78 13.49 -2.58 17.85
C CYS A 78 12.89 -3.69 18.73
N LYS A 79 13.33 -4.95 18.59
CA LYS A 79 12.85 -6.11 19.38
C LYS A 79 11.32 -6.29 19.35
N GLY A 80 10.68 -5.96 18.24
CA GLY A 80 9.23 -6.06 18.06
C GLY A 80 8.44 -4.77 18.32
N ASP A 81 9.06 -3.75 18.90
CA ASP A 81 8.42 -2.46 19.17
C ASP A 81 8.52 -1.52 17.96
N ILE A 82 7.61 -1.70 17.01
CA ILE A 82 7.54 -0.86 15.81
C ILE A 82 7.24 0.61 16.16
N GLY A 83 6.45 0.85 17.22
CA GLY A 83 6.12 2.18 17.72
C GLY A 83 7.34 2.99 18.14
N ALA A 84 8.36 2.36 18.73
CA ALA A 84 9.63 2.99 19.07
C ALA A 84 10.39 3.52 17.82
N VAL A 85 10.14 2.95 16.63
CA VAL A 85 10.77 3.36 15.38
C VAL A 85 9.95 4.40 14.63
N LEU A 86 8.64 4.14 14.45
CA LEU A 86 7.77 4.95 13.61
C LEU A 86 7.02 6.06 14.37
N GLY A 87 6.93 5.94 15.68
CA GLY A 87 6.04 6.71 16.55
C GLY A 87 4.77 5.95 16.88
N ASP A 88 4.04 6.45 17.89
CA ASP A 88 2.81 5.82 18.37
C ASP A 88 1.75 5.73 17.27
N TYR A 89 1.02 4.64 17.26
CA TYR A 89 -0.12 4.39 16.38
C TYR A 89 -1.25 3.70 17.14
N ASP A 90 -2.47 3.89 16.64
CA ASP A 90 -3.65 3.19 17.12
C ASP A 90 -3.76 1.85 16.37
N SER A 91 -3.65 0.73 17.07
CA SER A 91 -3.72 -0.62 16.48
C SER A 91 -5.06 -0.93 15.82
N LEU A 92 -6.14 -0.26 16.23
CA LEU A 92 -7.47 -0.42 15.60
C LEU A 92 -7.60 0.37 14.28
N VAL A 93 -6.77 1.36 14.10
CA VAL A 93 -6.78 2.22 12.90
C VAL A 93 -5.68 1.83 11.92
N GLY A 94 -4.55 1.35 12.42
CA GLY A 94 -3.36 1.03 11.63
C GLY A 94 -2.56 2.27 11.22
N ALA A 95 -1.65 2.08 10.28
CA ALA A 95 -0.81 3.14 9.75
C ALA A 95 -0.81 3.11 8.21
N TRP A 96 -0.22 4.14 7.61
CA TRP A 96 -0.17 4.31 6.16
C TRP A 96 1.26 4.59 5.70
N ILE A 97 1.58 4.12 4.51
CA ILE A 97 2.88 4.31 3.86
C ILE A 97 2.68 4.71 2.39
N ARG A 98 3.55 5.58 1.87
CA ARG A 98 3.62 5.87 0.43
C ARG A 98 4.48 4.82 -0.24
N PHE A 99 4.20 4.56 -1.50
CA PHE A 99 4.88 3.51 -2.27
C PHE A 99 5.85 4.07 -3.33
N ASN A 100 5.97 5.40 -3.44
CA ASN A 100 6.99 6.05 -4.26
C ASN A 100 7.91 6.91 -3.38
N PRO A 101 9.21 7.02 -3.72
CA PRO A 101 10.19 7.77 -2.95
C PRO A 101 9.92 9.27 -2.98
N LEU A 102 10.32 9.95 -1.91
CA LEU A 102 10.16 11.38 -1.71
C LEU A 102 11.53 12.10 -1.66
N ASP A 103 11.50 13.43 -1.82
CA ASP A 103 12.68 14.31 -1.77
C ASP A 103 13.13 14.68 -0.33
N GLY A 104 12.43 14.17 0.69
CA GLY A 104 12.68 14.50 2.10
C GLY A 104 12.20 15.90 2.54
N LYS A 105 11.57 16.67 1.66
CA LYS A 105 11.09 18.05 1.97
C LYS A 105 9.58 18.12 2.17
N GLY A 106 8.86 17.13 1.71
CA GLY A 106 7.40 17.09 1.81
C GLY A 106 6.82 15.75 1.37
N CYS A 107 5.49 15.73 1.23
CA CYS A 107 4.75 14.49 0.93
C CYS A 107 3.67 14.67 -0.14
N LYS A 108 3.72 15.74 -0.92
CA LYS A 108 2.82 15.99 -2.04
C LYS A 108 3.35 15.37 -3.34
N ASN A 109 2.57 15.43 -4.42
CA ASN A 109 2.98 14.91 -5.73
C ASN A 109 4.29 15.53 -6.23
N GLU A 110 4.53 16.80 -5.95
CA GLU A 110 5.74 17.54 -6.30
C GLU A 110 7.00 17.07 -5.55
N ASN A 111 6.83 16.37 -4.43
CA ASN A 111 7.92 15.81 -3.65
C ASN A 111 8.27 14.36 -4.04
N VAL A 112 7.51 13.75 -4.94
CA VAL A 112 7.82 12.41 -5.45
C VAL A 112 8.98 12.51 -6.43
N THR A 113 10.06 11.77 -6.17
CA THR A 113 11.29 11.81 -6.96
C THR A 113 11.29 10.83 -8.13
N GLU A 114 10.58 9.70 -7.98
CA GLU A 114 10.46 8.68 -9.02
C GLU A 114 9.05 8.09 -9.02
N TYR A 115 8.55 7.82 -10.22
CA TYR A 115 7.21 7.29 -10.45
C TYR A 115 7.27 5.79 -10.75
N ARG A 116 7.61 4.97 -9.75
CA ARG A 116 7.85 3.53 -9.89
C ARG A 116 6.56 2.71 -9.86
N TYR A 117 5.60 3.09 -9.00
CA TYR A 117 4.45 2.26 -8.66
C TYR A 117 3.14 3.03 -8.67
N ALA A 118 2.05 2.29 -8.88
CA ALA A 118 0.68 2.75 -8.69
C ALA A 118 -0.06 1.83 -7.70
N LEU A 119 -1.07 2.36 -7.04
CA LEU A 119 -1.97 1.60 -6.18
C LEU A 119 -3.20 1.14 -6.96
N VAL A 120 -3.50 -0.15 -6.87
CA VAL A 120 -4.77 -0.74 -7.31
C VAL A 120 -5.46 -1.31 -6.07
N GLU A 121 -6.66 -0.85 -5.79
CA GLU A 121 -7.52 -1.34 -4.70
C GLU A 121 -8.99 -1.21 -5.08
N SER A 122 -9.85 -1.94 -4.38
CA SER A 122 -11.32 -1.86 -4.51
C SER A 122 -11.97 -1.89 -3.13
N ASP A 123 -12.87 -0.94 -2.87
CA ASP A 123 -13.68 -0.90 -1.65
C ASP A 123 -15.06 -1.56 -1.83
N GLU A 124 -15.41 -1.96 -3.06
CA GLU A 124 -16.74 -2.45 -3.42
C GLU A 124 -16.83 -3.98 -3.55
N MET A 125 -15.69 -4.65 -3.72
CA MET A 125 -15.63 -6.09 -3.97
C MET A 125 -15.16 -6.84 -2.72
N ASP A 126 -15.65 -8.09 -2.56
CA ASP A 126 -15.10 -8.95 -1.51
C ASP A 126 -13.63 -9.30 -1.76
N ILE A 127 -12.90 -9.55 -0.69
CA ILE A 127 -11.44 -9.65 -0.71
C ILE A 127 -10.92 -10.85 -1.51
N ASN A 128 -11.66 -11.97 -1.48
CA ASN A 128 -11.27 -13.19 -2.21
C ASN A 128 -11.45 -12.99 -3.71
N THR A 129 -12.52 -12.32 -4.13
CA THR A 129 -12.73 -11.93 -5.53
C THR A 129 -11.65 -10.95 -5.99
N GLN A 130 -11.27 -9.95 -5.17
CA GLN A 130 -10.15 -9.05 -5.48
C GLN A 130 -8.86 -9.84 -5.69
N ASN A 131 -8.50 -10.74 -4.77
CA ASN A 131 -7.29 -11.56 -4.86
C ASN A 131 -7.28 -12.43 -6.12
N ALA A 132 -8.41 -13.06 -6.43
CA ALA A 132 -8.57 -13.91 -7.61
C ALA A 132 -8.38 -13.11 -8.91
N LEU A 133 -8.98 -11.92 -9.02
CA LEU A 133 -8.83 -11.04 -10.18
C LEU A 133 -7.39 -10.53 -10.33
N LEU A 134 -6.76 -10.08 -9.24
CA LEU A 134 -5.37 -9.60 -9.26
C LEU A 134 -4.41 -10.70 -9.74
N ARG A 135 -4.64 -11.95 -9.36
CA ARG A 135 -3.86 -13.10 -9.87
C ARG A 135 -4.10 -13.37 -11.35
N GLU A 136 -5.37 -13.32 -11.78
CA GLU A 136 -5.74 -13.58 -13.19
C GLU A 136 -5.21 -12.52 -14.16
N LEU A 137 -5.13 -11.26 -13.70
CA LEU A 137 -4.65 -10.15 -14.52
C LEU A 137 -3.13 -10.18 -14.78
N GLU A 138 -2.38 -11.01 -14.06
CA GLU A 138 -0.92 -11.13 -14.19
C GLU A 138 -0.19 -9.77 -14.19
N LEU A 139 -0.71 -8.82 -13.41
CA LEU A 139 -0.10 -7.50 -13.28
C LEU A 139 1.30 -7.61 -12.65
N PRO A 140 2.23 -6.72 -12.98
CA PRO A 140 3.57 -6.69 -12.36
C PRO A 140 3.49 -6.16 -10.91
N ILE A 141 2.86 -6.94 -10.04
CA ILE A 141 2.63 -6.59 -8.64
C ILE A 141 3.92 -6.78 -7.86
N ALA A 142 4.40 -5.71 -7.20
CA ALA A 142 5.55 -5.74 -6.33
C ALA A 142 5.18 -6.17 -4.90
N ALA A 143 4.03 -5.73 -4.40
CA ALA A 143 3.52 -6.10 -3.09
C ALA A 143 1.99 -6.15 -3.08
N LEU A 144 1.45 -7.11 -2.31
CA LEU A 144 0.03 -7.19 -1.94
C LEU A 144 -0.07 -6.98 -0.43
N VAL A 145 -0.86 -6.00 -0.03
CA VAL A 145 -1.07 -5.69 1.40
C VAL A 145 -2.55 -5.84 1.72
N HIS A 146 -2.88 -6.73 2.64
CA HIS A 146 -4.22 -6.79 3.20
C HIS A 146 -4.46 -5.54 4.05
N SER A 147 -5.56 -4.82 3.80
CA SER A 147 -5.80 -3.51 4.45
C SER A 147 -6.26 -3.61 5.91
N GLY A 148 -6.41 -4.83 6.43
CA GLY A 148 -7.03 -5.08 7.74
C GLY A 148 -8.56 -4.96 7.74
N GLY A 149 -9.17 -4.84 6.56
CA GLY A 149 -10.60 -4.63 6.40
C GLY A 149 -11.14 -5.20 5.10
N LYS A 150 -11.55 -4.33 4.20
CA LYS A 150 -12.33 -4.71 3.01
C LYS A 150 -11.53 -4.86 1.72
N SER A 151 -10.26 -4.44 1.68
CA SER A 151 -9.52 -4.36 0.42
C SER A 151 -8.11 -4.94 0.49
N ILE A 152 -7.63 -5.32 -0.69
CA ILE A 152 -6.22 -5.62 -0.94
C ILE A 152 -5.62 -4.41 -1.66
N HIS A 153 -4.51 -3.90 -1.14
CA HIS A 153 -3.72 -2.88 -1.79
C HIS A 153 -2.64 -3.54 -2.63
N ALA A 154 -2.82 -3.54 -3.95
CA ALA A 154 -1.82 -4.04 -4.88
C ALA A 154 -0.92 -2.88 -5.32
N ILE A 155 0.37 -2.97 -5.01
CA ILE A 155 1.39 -2.02 -5.44
C ILE A 155 1.94 -2.54 -6.78
N VAL A 156 1.53 -1.89 -7.87
CA VAL A 156 1.80 -2.33 -9.24
C VAL A 156 2.92 -1.50 -9.84
N LYS A 157 3.90 -2.16 -10.42
CA LYS A 157 5.05 -1.53 -11.08
C LYS A 157 4.62 -0.88 -12.39
N ILE A 158 4.94 0.40 -12.59
CA ILE A 158 4.58 1.16 -13.80
C ILE A 158 5.75 1.94 -14.41
N GLU A 159 6.76 2.34 -13.66
CA GLU A 159 8.03 2.97 -14.10
C GLU A 159 7.87 4.08 -15.15
N ALA A 160 7.44 5.25 -14.73
CA ALA A 160 7.29 6.39 -15.61
C ALA A 160 8.37 7.46 -15.38
N ASP A 161 8.85 8.11 -16.45
CA ASP A 161 9.90 9.15 -16.35
C ASP A 161 9.33 10.52 -15.96
N THR A 162 8.04 10.76 -16.20
CA THR A 162 7.39 12.04 -15.91
C THR A 162 6.03 11.86 -15.24
N TYR A 163 5.57 12.89 -14.53
CA TYR A 163 4.23 12.89 -13.96
C TYR A 163 3.12 12.72 -15.01
N SER A 164 3.27 13.32 -16.18
CA SER A 164 2.30 13.17 -17.27
C SER A 164 2.22 11.73 -17.78
N GLU A 165 3.37 11.08 -17.91
CA GLU A 165 3.44 9.68 -18.30
C GLU A 165 2.87 8.77 -17.20
N TYR A 166 3.22 9.03 -15.94
CA TYR A 166 2.64 8.34 -14.79
C TYR A 166 1.12 8.33 -14.86
N ARG A 167 0.49 9.50 -15.04
CA ARG A 167 -0.97 9.62 -15.11
C ARG A 167 -1.56 8.80 -16.26
N LYS A 168 -0.92 8.81 -17.44
CA LYS A 168 -1.37 8.00 -18.60
C LYS A 168 -1.27 6.51 -18.33
N ARG A 169 -0.17 6.05 -17.70
CA ARG A 169 0.04 4.64 -17.37
C ARG A 169 -0.94 4.17 -16.30
N VAL A 170 -1.20 4.97 -15.27
CA VAL A 170 -2.23 4.68 -14.26
C VAL A 170 -3.62 4.63 -14.85
N ASP A 171 -3.99 5.58 -15.71
CA ASP A 171 -5.28 5.57 -16.40
C ASP A 171 -5.45 4.33 -17.29
N TYR A 172 -4.38 3.88 -17.95
CA TYR A 172 -4.38 2.65 -18.74
C TYR A 172 -4.53 1.40 -17.86
N LEU A 173 -3.76 1.32 -16.76
CA LEU A 173 -3.84 0.23 -15.78
C LEU A 173 -5.26 0.09 -15.24
N TYR A 174 -5.90 1.19 -14.83
CA TYR A 174 -7.25 1.16 -14.29
C TYR A 174 -8.28 0.72 -15.33
N LYS A 175 -8.16 1.15 -16.59
CA LYS A 175 -9.00 0.67 -17.69
C LYS A 175 -8.87 -0.84 -17.92
N ILE A 176 -7.65 -1.40 -17.79
CA ILE A 176 -7.45 -2.85 -17.88
C ILE A 176 -8.15 -3.55 -16.71
N CYS A 177 -7.99 -3.07 -15.49
CA CYS A 177 -8.64 -3.62 -14.31
C CYS A 177 -10.17 -3.62 -14.47
N GLU A 178 -10.76 -2.47 -14.78
CA GLU A 178 -12.21 -2.30 -14.98
C GLU A 178 -12.75 -3.18 -16.10
N LYS A 179 -12.05 -3.25 -17.25
CA LYS A 179 -12.44 -4.11 -18.39
C LYS A 179 -12.51 -5.58 -18.01
N ASN A 180 -11.71 -6.00 -17.04
CA ASN A 180 -11.66 -7.38 -16.56
C ASN A 180 -12.49 -7.60 -15.28
N GLY A 181 -13.27 -6.62 -14.84
CA GLY A 181 -14.23 -6.78 -13.76
C GLY A 181 -13.70 -6.38 -12.37
N LEU A 182 -12.46 -5.83 -12.26
CA LEU A 182 -11.96 -5.28 -11.02
C LEU A 182 -12.36 -3.80 -10.91
N ASN A 183 -13.35 -3.49 -10.07
CA ASN A 183 -13.76 -2.12 -9.79
C ASN A 183 -12.69 -1.42 -8.95
N VAL A 184 -11.96 -0.51 -9.56
CA VAL A 184 -10.83 0.19 -8.91
C VAL A 184 -11.28 1.52 -8.32
N ASP A 185 -10.83 1.86 -7.11
CA ASP A 185 -10.99 3.22 -6.57
C ASP A 185 -10.17 4.22 -7.41
N THR A 186 -10.88 4.99 -8.24
CA THR A 186 -10.28 5.96 -9.16
C THR A 186 -9.66 7.18 -8.48
N GLN A 187 -9.83 7.36 -7.17
CA GLN A 187 -9.21 8.45 -6.41
C GLN A 187 -7.72 8.19 -6.13
N ASN A 188 -7.22 6.97 -6.33
CA ASN A 188 -5.86 6.55 -6.02
C ASN A 188 -4.81 6.87 -7.11
N LYS A 189 -5.12 7.76 -8.04
CA LYS A 189 -4.27 8.07 -9.21
C LYS A 189 -3.06 8.97 -8.92
N ASN A 190 -2.81 9.35 -7.69
CA ASN A 190 -1.72 10.25 -7.32
C ASN A 190 -0.46 9.45 -6.91
N PRO A 191 0.73 9.83 -7.37
CA PRO A 191 1.96 9.11 -7.04
C PRO A 191 2.36 9.24 -5.56
N SER A 192 1.86 10.26 -4.86
CA SER A 192 2.05 10.45 -3.42
C SER A 192 0.95 9.81 -2.57
N ARG A 193 0.12 8.93 -3.15
CA ARG A 193 -0.99 8.27 -2.44
C ARG A 193 -0.46 7.42 -1.29
N LEU A 194 -1.24 7.35 -0.22
CA LEU A 194 -1.02 6.46 0.91
C LEU A 194 -1.67 5.10 0.65
N SER A 195 -0.94 4.04 0.92
CA SER A 195 -1.41 2.66 1.05
C SER A 195 -1.42 2.25 2.51
N ARG A 196 -2.04 1.15 2.86
CA ARG A 196 -1.87 0.56 4.20
C ARG A 196 -0.43 0.12 4.41
N MET A 197 0.06 0.32 5.64
CA MET A 197 1.39 -0.13 6.04
C MET A 197 1.29 -1.59 6.50
N PRO A 198 2.06 -2.52 5.93
CA PRO A 198 2.08 -3.90 6.41
C PRO A 198 2.70 -3.99 7.82
N GLY A 199 2.34 -5.04 8.55
CA GLY A 199 2.85 -5.27 9.89
C GLY A 199 2.26 -4.37 10.99
N ILE A 200 1.25 -3.55 10.68
CA ILE A 200 0.60 -2.63 11.64
C ILE A 200 -0.92 -2.79 11.54
N ILE A 201 -1.44 -3.78 12.20
CA ILE A 201 -2.88 -4.01 12.42
C ILE A 201 -3.04 -4.61 13.80
#